data_314eb3a9786a67b8b8ce1949ef554012
#
_entry.id   314eb3a9786a67b8b8ce1949ef554012
#
_cell.length_a   1.000
_cell.length_b   1.000
_cell.length_c   1.000
_cell.angle_alpha   90.00
_cell.angle_beta   90.00
_cell.angle_gamma   90.00
#
_symmetry.space_group_name_H-M   'P 1'
#
loop_
_entity.id
_entity.type
_entity.pdbx_description
1 polymer ?
#
loop_
_entity_poly.entity_id
_entity_poly.type
_entity_poly.pdbx_seq_one_letter_code
_entity_poly.pdbx_strand_id
1 'polypeptide(L)'
;MIPTTERVFQIFKELNQIPRPSHHEERVSDYLCNFAERLNLSYKRDKENCVVIRKPAAPGYEKAEPIVLLNHMDMVCVGMSNPQTTPIEAYVEDGWMKARGTSLGADNGIGLSMALAVLESKEIVHGPMEVITTTNEEDGMSGASQLGPDFLKGRKVINLDSEDYDTITTGAAGACLQFHRIPVEFKPAPEGLWFCVRFAGGLGGHSGVDINKGRCSAVKASCYFLNALRRKCSFDVASIRMGEANASIASSAEVVFCVPADASGIVEDVERLTNKWIRENFGVADPGMCCGVSPCEVQEMVANADSLAALISCLEQVPQGVLKMSETMADTVETSNNIGRVMTEDGCIFVSTHTRSFIDQDMDALSRRIADIFASCGAKSETVMSAPAWQEDQHSAFLQLTSDCFLDVLGWRPRMVAMHFVLEAGFFVEHFPGIQIASIGPRIVEPHSTSERVELSTIEDIWHVLIELLRRLAVPE
;
A
#
# COMPACT_ATOMS: atom_id res chain seq x y z
N MET A 1 -5.70 39.42 0.39
CA MET A 1 -6.03 38.70 -0.90
C MET A 1 -5.48 37.31 -0.74
N ILE A 2 -6.25 36.25 -1.06
CA ILE A 2 -5.74 34.86 -0.96
C ILE A 2 -4.65 34.70 -2.02
N PRO A 3 -3.45 34.19 -1.68
CA PRO A 3 -2.40 33.96 -2.65
C PRO A 3 -2.85 32.98 -3.74
N THR A 4 -2.49 33.22 -4.98
CA THR A 4 -2.83 32.38 -6.12
C THR A 4 -1.97 31.09 -6.12
N THR A 5 -2.42 30.06 -6.83
CA THR A 5 -1.68 28.81 -7.03
C THR A 5 -0.49 28.94 -8.00
N GLU A 6 -0.26 30.11 -8.57
CA GLU A 6 0.83 30.32 -9.54
C GLU A 6 2.20 29.89 -8.99
N ARG A 7 2.47 30.22 -7.72
CA ARG A 7 3.74 29.81 -7.09
C ARG A 7 3.82 28.31 -6.84
N VAL A 8 2.71 27.65 -6.54
CA VAL A 8 2.63 26.19 -6.42
C VAL A 8 3.06 25.52 -7.72
N PHE A 9 2.53 25.97 -8.85
CA PHE A 9 2.90 25.45 -10.17
C PHE A 9 4.36 25.72 -10.55
N GLN A 10 4.90 26.88 -10.17
CA GLN A 10 6.30 27.20 -10.40
C GLN A 10 7.23 26.26 -9.61
N ILE A 11 6.93 26.05 -8.32
CA ILE A 11 7.70 25.13 -7.48
C ILE A 11 7.59 23.68 -8.01
N PHE A 12 6.40 23.25 -8.40
CA PHE A 12 6.23 21.92 -8.99
C PHE A 12 7.07 21.74 -10.27
N LYS A 13 7.12 22.77 -11.09
CA LYS A 13 8.00 22.78 -12.28
C LYS A 13 9.49 22.74 -11.91
N GLU A 14 9.91 23.39 -10.83
CA GLU A 14 11.28 23.30 -10.31
C GLU A 14 11.59 21.89 -9.82
N LEU A 15 10.68 21.26 -9.03
CA LEU A 15 10.82 19.88 -8.54
C LEU A 15 10.89 18.87 -9.68
N ASN A 16 10.12 19.03 -10.75
CA ASN A 16 10.14 18.14 -11.92
C ASN A 16 11.46 18.17 -12.70
N GLN A 17 12.34 19.16 -12.44
CA GLN A 17 13.71 19.18 -12.97
C GLN A 17 14.69 18.40 -12.10
N ILE A 18 14.27 17.92 -10.91
CA ILE A 18 15.07 17.18 -9.96
C ILE A 18 14.59 15.73 -9.96
N PRO A 19 15.28 14.80 -10.61
CA PRO A 19 14.97 13.39 -10.50
C PRO A 19 15.01 12.93 -9.05
N ARG A 20 13.93 12.24 -8.61
CA ARG A 20 13.71 11.90 -7.20
C ARG A 20 13.06 10.51 -7.03
N PRO A 21 13.62 9.44 -7.68
CA PRO A 21 13.13 8.10 -7.43
C PRO A 21 13.42 7.70 -5.98
N SER A 22 12.60 6.82 -5.42
CA SER A 22 12.84 6.23 -4.10
C SER A 22 14.26 5.68 -3.97
N HIS A 23 14.86 5.81 -2.81
CA HIS A 23 16.28 5.51 -2.49
C HIS A 23 17.33 6.44 -3.13
N HIS A 24 16.94 7.52 -3.84
CA HIS A 24 17.84 8.46 -4.49
C HIS A 24 17.36 9.92 -4.36
N GLU A 25 16.96 10.30 -3.16
CA GLU A 25 16.33 11.60 -2.85
C GLU A 25 17.34 12.69 -2.43
N GLU A 26 18.63 12.41 -2.41
CA GLU A 26 19.66 13.35 -1.91
C GLU A 26 19.55 14.73 -2.58
N ARG A 27 19.28 14.75 -3.89
CA ARG A 27 19.22 16.01 -4.67
C ARG A 27 18.00 16.85 -4.31
N VAL A 28 16.86 16.22 -4.10
CA VAL A 28 15.64 16.94 -3.69
C VAL A 28 15.74 17.34 -2.23
N SER A 29 16.33 16.53 -1.36
CA SER A 29 16.64 16.88 0.02
C SER A 29 17.58 18.09 0.11
N ASP A 30 18.65 18.13 -0.74
CA ASP A 30 19.53 19.29 -0.87
C ASP A 30 18.77 20.53 -1.35
N TYR A 31 17.84 20.39 -2.32
CA TYR A 31 16.99 21.48 -2.78
C TYR A 31 16.16 22.06 -1.62
N LEU A 32 15.57 21.21 -0.78
CA LEU A 32 14.77 21.62 0.39
C LEU A 32 15.61 22.37 1.43
N CYS A 33 16.82 21.88 1.73
CA CYS A 33 17.74 22.56 2.63
C CYS A 33 18.12 23.95 2.08
N ASN A 34 18.49 24.04 0.80
CA ASN A 34 18.80 25.30 0.12
C ASN A 34 17.57 26.24 0.06
N PHE A 35 16.38 25.69 -0.08
CA PHE A 35 15.13 26.45 -0.05
C PHE A 35 14.93 27.13 1.32
N ALA A 36 15.14 26.38 2.42
CA ALA A 36 15.07 26.91 3.77
C ALA A 36 16.13 28.02 4.02
N GLU A 37 17.37 27.80 3.57
CA GLU A 37 18.46 28.79 3.70
C GLU A 37 18.15 30.11 2.99
N ARG A 38 17.62 30.05 1.78
CA ARG A 38 17.21 31.25 1.02
C ARG A 38 16.15 32.10 1.76
N LEU A 39 15.31 31.42 2.55
CA LEU A 39 14.25 32.06 3.33
C LEU A 39 14.70 32.44 4.76
N ASN A 40 15.94 32.14 5.16
CA ASN A 40 16.46 32.26 6.52
C ASN A 40 15.60 31.46 7.53
N LEU A 41 15.07 30.30 7.15
CA LEU A 41 14.32 29.40 8.01
C LEU A 41 15.24 28.33 8.60
N SER A 42 14.98 27.94 9.84
CA SER A 42 15.68 26.81 10.44
C SER A 42 15.19 25.50 9.88
N TYR A 43 16.10 24.57 9.68
CA TYR A 43 15.77 23.22 9.25
C TYR A 43 16.61 22.15 9.98
N LYS A 44 16.16 20.92 9.90
CA LYS A 44 16.91 19.72 10.34
C LYS A 44 16.79 18.67 9.25
N ARG A 45 17.90 18.04 8.89
CA ARG A 45 17.95 16.88 8.02
C ARG A 45 18.44 15.69 8.83
N ASP A 46 17.85 14.53 8.66
CA ASP A 46 18.29 13.31 9.31
C ASP A 46 19.22 12.45 8.41
N LYS A 47 19.58 11.28 8.90
CA LYS A 47 20.44 10.32 8.18
C LYS A 47 19.76 9.67 6.97
N GLU A 48 18.43 9.62 6.96
CA GLU A 48 17.60 9.10 5.87
C GLU A 48 17.26 10.18 4.82
N ASN A 49 17.82 11.39 4.95
CA ASN A 49 17.56 12.56 4.13
C ASN A 49 16.16 13.19 4.31
N CYS A 50 15.37 12.77 5.30
CA CYS A 50 14.15 13.49 5.67
C CYS A 50 14.47 14.90 6.13
N VAL A 51 13.67 15.88 5.72
CA VAL A 51 13.90 17.28 6.05
C VAL A 51 12.69 17.87 6.77
N VAL A 52 12.91 18.53 7.92
CA VAL A 52 11.90 19.38 8.55
C VAL A 52 12.36 20.83 8.51
N ILE A 53 11.52 21.71 7.91
CA ILE A 53 11.73 23.16 7.85
C ILE A 53 10.76 23.83 8.80
N ARG A 54 11.28 24.77 9.63
CA ARG A 54 10.48 25.45 10.65
C ARG A 54 10.30 26.91 10.30
N LYS A 55 9.05 27.34 10.28
CA LYS A 55 8.66 28.73 10.04
C LYS A 55 8.06 29.33 11.31
N PRO A 56 8.55 30.48 11.80
CA PRO A 56 7.90 31.24 12.88
C PRO A 56 6.46 31.59 12.51
N ALA A 57 5.61 31.76 13.53
CA ALA A 57 4.23 32.20 13.32
C ALA A 57 4.15 33.53 12.58
N ALA A 58 3.05 33.76 11.91
CA ALA A 58 2.68 35.09 11.43
C ALA A 58 2.56 36.05 12.63
N PRO A 59 2.87 37.38 12.46
CA PRO A 59 2.83 38.33 13.56
C PRO A 59 1.47 38.32 14.27
N GLY A 60 1.49 38.17 15.60
CA GLY A 60 0.30 38.10 16.46
C GLY A 60 -0.24 36.69 16.71
N TYR A 61 0.33 35.65 16.08
CA TYR A 61 -0.09 34.25 16.23
C TYR A 61 0.97 33.36 16.89
N GLU A 62 1.92 33.93 17.60
CA GLU A 62 3.08 33.24 18.20
C GLU A 62 2.67 32.27 19.32
N LYS A 63 1.46 32.41 19.86
CA LYS A 63 0.93 31.57 20.94
C LYS A 63 0.12 30.38 20.44
N ALA A 64 -0.16 30.30 19.14
CA ALA A 64 -0.87 29.15 18.56
C ALA A 64 -0.03 27.87 18.68
N GLU A 65 -0.72 26.74 18.72
CA GLU A 65 -0.04 25.44 18.66
C GLU A 65 0.71 25.27 17.33
N PRO A 66 1.90 24.65 17.36
CA PRO A 66 2.61 24.35 16.12
C PRO A 66 1.81 23.37 15.25
N ILE A 67 1.70 23.69 13.95
CA ILE A 67 1.08 22.83 12.96
C ILE A 67 2.16 22.18 12.09
N VAL A 68 1.87 20.98 11.58
CA VAL A 68 2.75 20.22 10.67
C VAL A 68 2.09 20.08 9.32
N LEU A 69 2.83 20.38 8.24
CA LEU A 69 2.50 19.95 6.88
C LEU A 69 3.39 18.76 6.54
N LEU A 70 2.77 17.62 6.23
CA LEU A 70 3.45 16.36 5.93
C LEU A 70 3.39 16.09 4.43
N ASN A 71 4.53 15.69 3.87
CA ASN A 71 4.70 15.36 2.46
C ASN A 71 5.83 14.33 2.33
N HIS A 72 5.87 13.60 1.20
CA HIS A 72 7.07 12.85 0.80
C HIS A 72 7.76 13.49 -0.41
N MET A 73 9.05 13.19 -0.59
CA MET A 73 9.84 13.82 -1.66
C MET A 73 10.13 12.89 -2.83
N ASP A 74 10.05 11.59 -2.64
CA ASP A 74 10.26 10.60 -3.70
C ASP A 74 9.02 10.48 -4.61
N MET A 75 9.11 9.66 -5.61
CA MET A 75 8.03 9.31 -6.53
C MET A 75 8.31 8.00 -7.24
N VAL A 76 7.26 7.30 -7.66
CA VAL A 76 7.37 6.15 -8.55
C VAL A 76 7.73 6.60 -9.97
N CYS A 77 8.89 6.18 -10.46
CA CYS A 77 9.44 6.57 -11.76
C CYS A 77 9.14 5.53 -12.83
N VAL A 78 8.11 5.77 -13.63
CA VAL A 78 7.70 4.90 -14.75
C VAL A 78 7.94 5.60 -16.09
N GLY A 79 8.30 4.83 -17.12
CA GLY A 79 8.52 5.34 -18.49
C GLY A 79 9.81 6.14 -18.68
N MET A 80 10.63 6.28 -17.65
CA MET A 80 11.90 7.03 -17.71
C MET A 80 13.04 6.15 -18.21
N SER A 81 13.85 6.66 -19.13
CA SER A 81 15.04 5.95 -19.61
C SER A 81 16.10 5.78 -18.51
N ASN A 82 16.21 6.76 -17.62
CA ASN A 82 17.03 6.72 -16.41
C ASN A 82 16.34 7.54 -15.31
N PRO A 83 15.72 6.88 -14.31
CA PRO A 83 15.01 7.55 -13.22
C PRO A 83 15.84 8.55 -12.42
N GLN A 84 17.17 8.34 -12.31
CA GLN A 84 18.05 9.21 -11.53
C GLN A 84 18.48 10.49 -12.26
N THR A 85 18.25 10.58 -13.58
CA THR A 85 18.78 11.70 -14.39
C THR A 85 17.74 12.33 -15.32
N THR A 86 16.62 11.67 -15.59
CA THR A 86 15.61 12.14 -16.54
C THR A 86 14.64 13.10 -15.87
N PRO A 87 14.59 14.40 -16.26
CA PRO A 87 13.59 15.34 -15.80
C PRO A 87 12.20 14.98 -16.33
N ILE A 88 11.16 15.46 -15.64
CA ILE A 88 9.78 15.29 -16.07
C ILE A 88 9.36 16.45 -16.96
N GLU A 89 8.85 16.14 -18.15
CA GLU A 89 8.29 17.12 -19.07
C GLU A 89 6.76 17.21 -18.86
N ALA A 90 6.35 18.05 -17.90
CA ALA A 90 4.93 18.26 -17.62
C ALA A 90 4.29 19.22 -18.65
N TYR A 91 3.04 18.95 -19.01
CA TYR A 91 2.22 19.80 -19.88
C TYR A 91 0.77 19.81 -19.40
N VAL A 92 0.01 20.81 -19.86
CA VAL A 92 -1.41 20.96 -19.54
C VAL A 92 -2.26 20.68 -20.78
N GLU A 93 -3.31 19.88 -20.60
CA GLU A 93 -4.29 19.57 -21.63
C GLU A 93 -5.67 19.33 -20.97
N ASP A 94 -6.70 19.99 -21.49
CA ASP A 94 -8.11 19.85 -21.07
C ASP A 94 -8.34 19.95 -19.55
N GLY A 95 -7.63 20.89 -18.89
CA GLY A 95 -7.75 21.11 -17.43
C GLY A 95 -6.94 20.14 -16.57
N TRP A 96 -6.16 19.26 -17.18
CA TRP A 96 -5.29 18.30 -16.51
C TRP A 96 -3.82 18.61 -16.75
N MET A 97 -2.99 18.47 -15.73
CA MET A 97 -1.55 18.39 -15.88
C MET A 97 -1.13 16.93 -16.02
N LYS A 98 -0.28 16.65 -17.00
CA LYS A 98 0.21 15.33 -17.42
C LYS A 98 1.70 15.39 -17.69
N ALA A 99 2.36 14.24 -17.83
CA ALA A 99 3.77 14.14 -18.27
C ALA A 99 3.90 13.44 -19.62
N ARG A 100 4.96 13.75 -20.38
CA ARG A 100 5.23 13.14 -21.69
C ARG A 100 5.92 11.80 -21.54
N GLY A 101 5.13 10.72 -21.56
CA GLY A 101 5.63 9.34 -21.58
C GLY A 101 6.25 8.86 -20.27
N THR A 102 6.11 9.61 -19.18
CA THR A 102 6.58 9.24 -17.85
C THR A 102 5.47 9.42 -16.82
N SER A 103 5.66 8.91 -15.60
CA SER A 103 4.89 9.38 -14.44
C SER A 103 5.09 10.88 -14.24
N LEU A 104 4.07 11.57 -13.69
CA LEU A 104 4.07 13.03 -13.48
C LEU A 104 4.75 13.42 -12.15
N GLY A 105 4.66 12.55 -11.15
CA GLY A 105 5.09 12.82 -9.77
C GLY A 105 4.24 13.90 -9.09
N ALA A 106 2.95 13.99 -9.42
CA ALA A 106 2.00 14.82 -8.71
C ALA A 106 1.81 14.31 -7.29
N ASP A 107 1.82 13.03 -7.13
CA ASP A 107 2.02 12.27 -5.91
C ASP A 107 3.54 12.22 -5.58
N ASN A 108 4.00 12.84 -4.50
CA ASN A 108 3.39 13.91 -3.69
C ASN A 108 3.98 15.31 -4.03
N GLY A 109 4.46 15.48 -5.28
CA GLY A 109 5.10 16.73 -5.72
C GLY A 109 4.18 17.97 -5.66
N ILE A 110 2.85 17.81 -5.82
CA ILE A 110 1.90 18.91 -5.70
C ILE A 110 1.71 19.29 -4.24
N GLY A 111 1.53 18.32 -3.33
CA GLY A 111 1.45 18.57 -1.89
C GLY A 111 2.70 19.26 -1.36
N LEU A 112 3.87 18.75 -1.71
CA LEU A 112 5.16 19.37 -1.38
C LEU A 112 5.25 20.81 -1.93
N SER A 113 4.79 21.05 -3.17
CA SER A 113 4.80 22.40 -3.76
C SER A 113 3.89 23.37 -3.02
N MET A 114 2.72 22.90 -2.55
CA MET A 114 1.84 23.72 -1.69
C MET A 114 2.53 24.07 -0.37
N ALA A 115 3.14 23.09 0.30
CA ALA A 115 3.83 23.30 1.56
C ALA A 115 5.00 24.31 1.41
N LEU A 116 5.79 24.20 0.35
CA LEU A 116 6.88 25.14 0.05
C LEU A 116 6.36 26.55 -0.28
N ALA A 117 5.23 26.66 -1.01
CA ALA A 117 4.60 27.96 -1.28
C ALA A 117 4.09 28.63 0.00
N VAL A 118 3.57 27.85 0.96
CA VAL A 118 3.21 28.37 2.30
C VAL A 118 4.45 28.85 3.05
N LEU A 119 5.56 28.12 3.01
CA LEU A 119 6.82 28.56 3.64
C LEU A 119 7.32 29.89 3.08
N GLU A 120 7.22 30.11 1.77
CA GLU A 120 7.70 31.32 1.10
C GLU A 120 6.76 32.52 1.30
N SER A 121 5.45 32.30 1.47
CA SER A 121 4.45 33.33 1.59
C SER A 121 4.62 34.17 2.88
N LYS A 122 4.45 35.49 2.76
CA LYS A 122 4.38 36.42 3.88
C LYS A 122 2.95 36.89 4.19
N GLU A 123 1.98 36.45 3.40
CA GLU A 123 0.59 36.90 3.46
C GLU A 123 -0.33 35.85 4.14
N ILE A 124 0.08 34.57 4.14
CA ILE A 124 -0.70 33.52 4.75
C ILE A 124 -0.60 33.62 6.27
N VAL A 125 -1.76 33.66 6.94
CA VAL A 125 -1.85 33.64 8.40
C VAL A 125 -1.70 32.19 8.89
N HIS A 126 -0.77 31.97 9.81
CA HIS A 126 -0.50 30.66 10.42
C HIS A 126 0.16 30.82 11.80
N GLY A 127 0.00 29.84 12.67
CA GLY A 127 0.81 29.68 13.88
C GLY A 127 2.25 29.24 13.59
N PRO A 128 3.05 28.87 14.58
CA PRO A 128 4.33 28.20 14.34
C PRO A 128 4.11 26.99 13.42
N MET A 129 4.99 26.77 12.45
CA MET A 129 4.79 25.72 11.42
C MET A 129 6.04 24.88 11.23
N GLU A 130 5.83 23.61 11.02
CA GLU A 130 6.82 22.63 10.59
C GLU A 130 6.36 22.02 9.26
N VAL A 131 7.22 22.07 8.24
CA VAL A 131 7.02 21.30 7.00
C VAL A 131 7.99 20.16 7.03
N ILE A 132 7.47 18.94 7.16
CA ILE A 132 8.26 17.72 7.09
C ILE A 132 8.08 17.08 5.73
N THR A 133 9.21 16.65 5.16
CA THR A 133 9.24 15.93 3.89
C THR A 133 10.06 14.66 4.11
N THR A 134 9.42 13.53 3.95
CA THR A 134 9.99 12.18 4.14
C THR A 134 10.61 11.65 2.86
N THR A 135 11.37 10.58 2.98
CA THR A 135 11.98 9.83 1.89
C THR A 135 11.40 8.43 1.82
N ASN A 136 11.46 7.86 0.62
CA ASN A 136 11.16 6.45 0.39
C ASN A 136 9.75 6.03 0.84
N GLU A 137 8.78 6.93 0.68
CA GLU A 137 7.37 6.64 0.99
C GLU A 137 6.86 5.52 0.09
N GLU A 138 7.16 5.62 -1.20
CA GLU A 138 6.70 4.76 -2.27
C GLU A 138 7.32 3.34 -2.27
N ASP A 139 8.45 3.17 -1.56
CA ASP A 139 9.15 1.87 -1.49
C ASP A 139 9.65 1.57 -0.08
N GLY A 140 8.72 1.30 0.83
CA GLY A 140 8.99 0.76 2.16
C GLY A 140 9.04 1.78 3.29
N MET A 141 8.82 3.07 3.05
CA MET A 141 8.62 4.13 4.08
C MET A 141 9.76 4.23 5.10
N SER A 142 11.00 3.96 4.66
CA SER A 142 12.16 3.92 5.57
C SER A 142 12.43 5.29 6.20
N GLY A 143 12.13 6.38 5.51
CA GLY A 143 12.22 7.73 6.04
C GLY A 143 11.32 7.91 7.26
N ALA A 144 10.02 7.69 7.11
CA ALA A 144 9.05 7.83 8.19
C ALA A 144 9.33 6.88 9.36
N SER A 145 9.66 5.61 9.06
CA SER A 145 9.89 4.57 10.07
C SER A 145 11.12 4.81 10.97
N GLN A 146 12.05 5.67 10.53
CA GLN A 146 13.30 5.94 11.28
C GLN A 146 13.35 7.36 11.88
N LEU A 147 12.26 8.12 11.81
CA LEU A 147 12.19 9.45 12.43
C LEU A 147 12.40 9.40 13.94
N GLY A 148 13.29 10.25 14.42
CA GLY A 148 13.52 10.39 15.87
C GLY A 148 12.40 11.19 16.56
N PRO A 149 12.14 10.97 17.85
CA PRO A 149 11.04 11.63 18.59
C PRO A 149 11.18 13.16 18.68
N ASP A 150 12.38 13.69 18.49
CA ASP A 150 12.67 15.14 18.52
C ASP A 150 12.53 15.81 17.14
N PHE A 151 12.06 15.07 16.14
CA PHE A 151 12.01 15.60 14.78
C PHE A 151 10.86 16.59 14.60
N LEU A 152 9.70 16.34 15.26
CA LEU A 152 8.53 17.20 15.24
C LEU A 152 8.14 17.69 16.63
N LYS A 153 7.62 18.92 16.68
CA LYS A 153 7.02 19.55 17.88
C LYS A 153 5.50 19.62 17.77
N GLY A 154 5.00 19.92 16.58
CA GLY A 154 3.56 19.99 16.31
C GLY A 154 2.87 18.63 16.49
N ARG A 155 1.57 18.68 16.80
CA ARG A 155 0.74 17.49 17.00
C ARG A 155 -0.51 17.48 16.11
N LYS A 156 -0.81 18.57 15.44
CA LYS A 156 -1.84 18.63 14.38
C LYS A 156 -1.15 18.59 13.02
N VAL A 157 -1.39 17.55 12.25
CA VAL A 157 -0.73 17.29 10.96
C VAL A 157 -1.74 17.37 9.83
N ILE A 158 -1.44 18.20 8.85
CA ILE A 158 -2.12 18.17 7.56
C ILE A 158 -1.20 17.41 6.61
N ASN A 159 -1.58 16.18 6.27
CA ASN A 159 -0.91 15.41 5.22
C ASN A 159 -1.48 15.84 3.87
N LEU A 160 -0.61 16.26 2.94
CA LEU A 160 -1.00 16.75 1.63
C LEU A 160 -0.84 15.70 0.53
N ASP A 161 -1.12 14.45 0.89
CA ASP A 161 -0.82 13.26 0.10
C ASP A 161 -2.06 12.46 -0.32
N SER A 162 -3.25 13.02 -0.16
CA SER A 162 -4.45 12.37 -0.67
C SER A 162 -4.59 12.60 -2.17
N GLU A 163 -4.97 11.54 -2.89
CA GLU A 163 -5.26 11.58 -4.32
C GLU A 163 -6.75 11.80 -4.60
N ASP A 164 -7.58 11.65 -3.58
CA ASP A 164 -9.03 11.78 -3.65
C ASP A 164 -9.48 13.14 -3.15
N TYR A 165 -9.86 14.01 -4.08
CA TYR A 165 -10.27 15.38 -3.83
C TYR A 165 -11.48 15.56 -2.88
N ASP A 166 -12.45 14.62 -2.92
CA ASP A 166 -13.71 14.72 -2.18
C ASP A 166 -13.69 13.98 -0.83
N THR A 167 -12.49 13.67 -0.33
CA THR A 167 -12.30 12.93 0.93
C THR A 167 -11.34 13.62 1.89
N ILE A 168 -11.47 13.29 3.17
CA ILE A 168 -10.42 13.40 4.17
C ILE A 168 -10.05 11.98 4.57
N THR A 169 -8.80 11.57 4.30
CA THR A 169 -8.33 10.28 4.79
C THR A 169 -7.98 10.42 6.28
N THR A 170 -8.59 9.55 7.09
CA THR A 170 -8.55 9.59 8.56
C THR A 170 -8.02 8.30 9.16
N GLY A 171 -7.51 7.40 8.34
CA GLY A 171 -6.97 6.13 8.79
C GLY A 171 -6.36 5.31 7.67
N ALA A 172 -5.43 4.45 8.07
CA ALA A 172 -4.76 3.48 7.22
C ALA A 172 -4.52 2.18 7.99
N ALA A 173 -4.73 1.04 7.36
CA ALA A 173 -4.41 -0.23 7.99
C ALA A 173 -2.89 -0.39 8.12
N GLY A 174 -2.45 -0.87 9.26
CA GLY A 174 -1.13 -1.45 9.40
C GLY A 174 -0.99 -2.73 8.57
N ALA A 175 0.23 -3.18 8.35
CA ALA A 175 0.49 -4.41 7.61
C ALA A 175 1.68 -5.18 8.17
N CYS A 176 1.59 -6.50 8.10
CA CYS A 176 2.66 -7.42 8.44
C CYS A 176 2.86 -8.41 7.29
N LEU A 177 4.01 -8.34 6.63
CA LEU A 177 4.42 -9.28 5.60
C LEU A 177 5.33 -10.34 6.22
N GLN A 178 4.93 -11.60 6.09
CA GLN A 178 5.72 -12.73 6.57
C GLN A 178 6.07 -13.70 5.45
N PHE A 179 7.29 -14.22 5.53
CA PHE A 179 7.79 -15.31 4.69
C PHE A 179 7.92 -16.57 5.52
N HIS A 180 7.36 -17.67 5.01
CA HIS A 180 7.40 -18.97 5.64
C HIS A 180 8.10 -19.96 4.70
N ARG A 181 9.11 -20.67 5.21
CA ARG A 181 9.84 -21.69 4.46
C ARG A 181 9.63 -23.04 5.11
N ILE A 182 8.83 -23.89 4.46
CA ILE A 182 8.54 -25.25 4.89
C ILE A 182 9.62 -26.17 4.33
N PRO A 183 10.43 -26.84 5.15
CA PRO A 183 11.43 -27.79 4.65
C PRO A 183 10.74 -28.93 3.89
N VAL A 184 11.26 -29.28 2.72
CA VAL A 184 10.73 -30.38 1.89
C VAL A 184 11.86 -31.27 1.48
N GLU A 185 11.69 -32.55 1.76
CA GLU A 185 12.54 -33.61 1.22
C GLU A 185 11.99 -34.07 -0.13
N PHE A 186 12.84 -34.03 -1.14
CA PHE A 186 12.52 -34.56 -2.46
C PHE A 186 13.00 -35.99 -2.60
N LYS A 187 12.18 -36.84 -3.22
CA LYS A 187 12.49 -38.24 -3.55
C LYS A 187 12.41 -38.46 -5.07
N PRO A 188 13.05 -39.51 -5.61
CA PRO A 188 12.83 -39.86 -7.00
C PRO A 188 11.36 -40.03 -7.32
N ALA A 189 10.95 -39.54 -8.47
CA ALA A 189 9.57 -39.61 -8.92
C ALA A 189 9.14 -41.06 -9.16
N PRO A 190 7.92 -41.45 -8.78
CA PRO A 190 7.36 -42.74 -9.09
C PRO A 190 6.97 -42.89 -10.56
N GLU A 191 6.79 -44.10 -11.03
CA GLU A 191 6.11 -44.36 -12.30
C GLU A 191 4.63 -43.98 -12.19
N GLY A 192 4.08 -43.29 -13.22
CA GLY A 192 2.70 -42.82 -13.21
C GLY A 192 2.35 -41.92 -14.36
N LEU A 193 1.16 -41.33 -14.30
CA LEU A 193 0.68 -40.31 -15.24
C LEU A 193 0.97 -38.92 -14.69
N TRP A 194 1.55 -38.09 -15.52
CA TRP A 194 1.95 -36.75 -15.17
C TRP A 194 0.97 -35.73 -15.70
N PHE A 195 0.57 -34.81 -14.83
CA PHE A 195 -0.36 -33.74 -15.12
C PHE A 195 0.14 -32.40 -14.59
N CYS A 196 -0.27 -31.35 -15.29
CA CYS A 196 -0.16 -29.97 -14.84
C CYS A 196 -1.57 -29.41 -14.70
N VAL A 197 -1.96 -29.01 -13.47
CA VAL A 197 -3.16 -28.20 -13.27
C VAL A 197 -2.79 -26.73 -13.26
N ARG A 198 -3.49 -25.95 -14.09
CA ARG A 198 -3.36 -24.48 -14.16
C ARG A 198 -4.65 -23.82 -13.75
N PHE A 199 -4.52 -22.80 -12.90
CA PHE A 199 -5.59 -21.88 -12.56
C PHE A 199 -5.28 -20.56 -13.28
N ALA A 200 -6.27 -20.01 -13.98
CA ALA A 200 -6.10 -18.80 -14.79
C ALA A 200 -7.42 -18.04 -14.93
N GLY A 201 -7.33 -16.83 -15.47
CA GLY A 201 -8.48 -15.97 -15.73
C GLY A 201 -9.02 -15.24 -14.50
N GLY A 202 -8.37 -15.39 -13.33
CA GLY A 202 -8.71 -14.65 -12.14
C GLY A 202 -8.39 -13.16 -12.27
N LEU A 203 -9.23 -12.31 -11.69
CA LEU A 203 -9.03 -10.86 -11.67
C LEU A 203 -7.88 -10.44 -10.78
N GLY A 204 -7.57 -11.21 -9.72
CA GLY A 204 -6.52 -10.84 -8.77
C GLY A 204 -6.79 -9.50 -8.09
N GLY A 205 -5.77 -8.64 -8.03
CA GLY A 205 -5.87 -7.28 -7.50
C GLY A 205 -5.06 -7.07 -6.22
N HIS A 206 -5.03 -5.82 -5.73
CA HIS A 206 -4.27 -5.46 -4.54
C HIS A 206 -4.87 -6.06 -3.28
N SER A 207 -4.05 -6.67 -2.42
CA SER A 207 -4.48 -7.37 -1.19
C SER A 207 -5.10 -6.47 -0.11
N GLY A 208 -5.01 -5.15 -0.26
CA GLY A 208 -5.70 -4.17 0.56
C GLY A 208 -6.97 -3.66 -0.12
N VAL A 209 -6.82 -3.02 -1.28
CA VAL A 209 -7.92 -2.34 -2.01
C VAL A 209 -8.99 -3.29 -2.52
N ASP A 210 -8.62 -4.51 -2.94
CA ASP A 210 -9.51 -5.45 -3.61
C ASP A 210 -9.92 -6.64 -2.74
N ILE A 211 -9.46 -6.73 -1.50
CA ILE A 211 -9.62 -7.91 -0.65
C ILE A 211 -11.08 -8.22 -0.30
N ASN A 212 -11.94 -7.19 -0.27
CA ASN A 212 -13.37 -7.30 0.00
C ASN A 212 -14.23 -7.51 -1.25
N LYS A 213 -13.63 -7.57 -2.44
CA LYS A 213 -14.39 -7.72 -3.71
C LYS A 213 -14.82 -9.16 -3.99
N GLY A 214 -14.54 -10.09 -3.08
CA GLY A 214 -14.96 -11.49 -3.19
C GLY A 214 -14.28 -12.27 -4.32
N ARG A 215 -13.09 -11.81 -4.78
CA ARG A 215 -12.33 -12.46 -5.85
C ARG A 215 -11.74 -13.79 -5.41
N CYS A 216 -11.60 -14.73 -6.33
CA CYS A 216 -11.06 -16.04 -6.07
C CYS A 216 -9.53 -15.98 -5.91
N SER A 217 -9.01 -16.51 -4.79
CA SER A 217 -7.57 -16.77 -4.66
C SER A 217 -7.21 -18.09 -5.33
N ALA A 218 -6.32 -18.06 -6.32
CA ALA A 218 -5.80 -19.25 -6.99
C ALA A 218 -5.09 -20.20 -6.01
N VAL A 219 -4.51 -19.68 -4.91
CA VAL A 219 -3.94 -20.53 -3.84
C VAL A 219 -5.03 -21.37 -3.19
N LYS A 220 -6.16 -20.75 -2.78
CA LYS A 220 -7.27 -21.47 -2.15
C LYS A 220 -7.97 -22.42 -3.11
N ALA A 221 -8.10 -22.05 -4.39
CA ALA A 221 -8.63 -22.93 -5.43
C ALA A 221 -7.73 -24.15 -5.66
N SER A 222 -6.40 -23.94 -5.67
CA SER A 222 -5.42 -25.05 -5.75
C SER A 222 -5.49 -25.97 -4.54
N CYS A 223 -5.63 -25.41 -3.32
CA CYS A 223 -5.83 -26.21 -2.11
C CYS A 223 -7.10 -27.07 -2.20
N TYR A 224 -8.20 -26.50 -2.71
CA TYR A 224 -9.44 -27.26 -2.92
C TYR A 224 -9.21 -28.44 -3.88
N PHE A 225 -8.55 -28.21 -5.02
CA PHE A 225 -8.21 -29.25 -6.00
C PHE A 225 -7.35 -30.36 -5.37
N LEU A 226 -6.25 -29.99 -4.72
CA LEU A 226 -5.33 -30.96 -4.12
C LEU A 226 -6.01 -31.79 -3.01
N ASN A 227 -6.86 -31.17 -2.21
CA ASN A 227 -7.64 -31.88 -1.20
C ASN A 227 -8.70 -32.83 -1.80
N ALA A 228 -9.37 -32.41 -2.86
CA ALA A 228 -10.32 -33.24 -3.57
C ALA A 228 -9.62 -34.45 -4.21
N LEU A 229 -8.41 -34.24 -4.76
CA LEU A 229 -7.58 -35.33 -5.33
C LEU A 229 -7.11 -36.30 -4.24
N ARG A 230 -6.58 -35.79 -3.11
CA ARG A 230 -6.10 -36.59 -1.98
C ARG A 230 -7.15 -37.54 -1.40
N ARG A 231 -8.42 -37.16 -1.46
CA ARG A 231 -9.54 -37.99 -0.99
C ARG A 231 -9.88 -39.15 -1.92
N LYS A 232 -9.39 -39.09 -3.16
CA LYS A 232 -9.77 -40.08 -4.19
C LYS A 232 -8.62 -40.98 -4.66
N CYS A 233 -7.38 -40.48 -4.66
CA CYS A 233 -6.20 -41.26 -5.00
C CYS A 233 -4.95 -40.72 -4.32
N SER A 234 -3.88 -41.53 -4.28
CA SER A 234 -2.55 -41.02 -3.96
C SER A 234 -2.00 -40.22 -5.10
N PHE A 235 -1.18 -39.22 -4.81
CA PHE A 235 -0.44 -38.42 -5.79
C PHE A 235 0.84 -37.84 -5.18
N ASP A 236 1.79 -37.51 -6.03
CA ASP A 236 3.04 -36.85 -5.67
C ASP A 236 3.16 -35.58 -6.45
N VAL A 237 3.71 -34.50 -5.83
CA VAL A 237 3.86 -33.16 -6.44
C VAL A 237 5.32 -32.88 -6.73
N ALA A 238 5.62 -32.49 -7.96
CA ALA A 238 6.97 -32.09 -8.37
C ALA A 238 7.23 -30.61 -8.17
N SER A 239 6.26 -29.76 -8.52
CA SER A 239 6.43 -28.32 -8.37
C SER A 239 5.10 -27.61 -8.10
N ILE A 240 5.22 -26.48 -7.40
CA ILE A 240 4.12 -25.57 -7.08
C ILE A 240 4.59 -24.16 -7.42
N ARG A 241 3.73 -23.42 -8.13
CA ARG A 241 3.87 -21.98 -8.36
C ARG A 241 2.49 -21.35 -8.32
N MET A 242 2.21 -20.54 -7.29
CA MET A 242 0.93 -19.88 -7.09
C MET A 242 1.17 -18.42 -6.74
N GLY A 243 0.48 -17.51 -7.43
CA GLY A 243 0.58 -16.06 -7.28
C GLY A 243 1.90 -15.48 -7.77
N GLU A 244 1.86 -14.20 -8.13
CA GLU A 244 2.97 -13.46 -8.74
C GLU A 244 3.65 -12.49 -7.76
N ALA A 245 2.88 -11.90 -6.83
CA ALA A 245 3.37 -10.87 -5.91
C ALA A 245 2.83 -11.04 -4.49
N ASN A 246 3.60 -10.56 -3.50
CA ASN A 246 3.25 -10.71 -2.09
C ASN A 246 1.99 -9.92 -1.70
N ALA A 247 1.83 -8.72 -2.28
CA ALA A 247 0.72 -7.82 -1.98
C ALA A 247 -0.48 -7.97 -2.94
N SER A 248 -0.53 -9.05 -3.74
CA SER A 248 -1.63 -9.32 -4.68
C SER A 248 -2.43 -10.54 -4.27
N ILE A 249 -3.73 -10.52 -4.54
CA ILE A 249 -4.57 -11.70 -4.52
C ILE A 249 -4.11 -12.58 -5.68
N ALA A 250 -3.71 -13.81 -5.39
CA ALA A 250 -3.19 -14.73 -6.42
C ALA A 250 -4.24 -14.98 -7.52
N SER A 251 -3.96 -14.56 -8.74
CA SER A 251 -4.84 -14.67 -9.91
C SER A 251 -4.55 -15.91 -10.76
N SER A 252 -3.37 -16.51 -10.58
CA SER A 252 -2.94 -17.71 -11.28
C SER A 252 -2.24 -18.71 -10.34
N ALA A 253 -2.25 -19.97 -10.74
CA ALA A 253 -1.46 -21.02 -10.10
C ALA A 253 -1.14 -22.15 -11.07
N GLU A 254 -0.04 -22.82 -10.83
CA GLU A 254 0.38 -24.02 -11.52
C GLU A 254 0.89 -25.07 -10.53
N VAL A 255 0.42 -26.32 -10.66
CA VAL A 255 0.92 -27.46 -9.89
C VAL A 255 1.19 -28.62 -10.82
N VAL A 256 2.42 -29.15 -10.78
CA VAL A 256 2.83 -30.35 -11.52
C VAL A 256 2.82 -31.54 -10.60
N PHE A 257 2.09 -32.60 -10.96
CA PHE A 257 1.88 -33.76 -10.12
C PHE A 257 1.80 -35.07 -10.90
N CYS A 258 2.06 -36.16 -10.21
CA CYS A 258 1.97 -37.53 -10.72
C CYS A 258 0.89 -38.30 -9.97
N VAL A 259 0.12 -39.12 -10.69
CA VAL A 259 -0.89 -40.06 -10.13
C VAL A 259 -0.64 -41.47 -10.67
N PRO A 260 -1.17 -42.54 -10.00
CA PRO A 260 -1.16 -43.90 -10.54
C PRO A 260 -1.79 -44.00 -11.93
N ALA A 261 -1.35 -44.94 -12.74
CA ALA A 261 -1.75 -45.09 -14.14
C ALA A 261 -3.27 -45.29 -14.35
N ASP A 262 -3.98 -45.77 -13.37
CA ASP A 262 -5.43 -46.00 -13.38
C ASP A 262 -6.26 -44.82 -12.88
N ALA A 263 -5.61 -43.70 -12.47
CA ALA A 263 -6.26 -42.54 -11.84
C ALA A 263 -6.61 -41.43 -12.80
N SER A 264 -6.42 -41.54 -14.15
CA SER A 264 -6.69 -40.42 -15.08
C SER A 264 -8.14 -39.91 -15.01
N GLY A 265 -9.12 -40.79 -14.95
CA GLY A 265 -10.53 -40.40 -14.81
C GLY A 265 -10.85 -39.69 -13.47
N ILE A 266 -10.08 -39.96 -12.41
CA ILE A 266 -10.21 -39.26 -11.14
C ILE A 266 -9.75 -37.80 -11.27
N VAL A 267 -8.67 -37.57 -12.03
CA VAL A 267 -8.14 -36.22 -12.25
C VAL A 267 -9.17 -35.37 -12.99
N GLU A 268 -9.80 -35.87 -14.06
CA GLU A 268 -10.86 -35.18 -14.81
C GLU A 268 -12.09 -34.88 -13.93
N ASP A 269 -12.46 -35.84 -13.04
CA ASP A 269 -13.56 -35.64 -12.10
C ASP A 269 -13.26 -34.51 -11.08
N VAL A 270 -12.02 -34.46 -10.59
CA VAL A 270 -11.58 -33.44 -9.66
C VAL A 270 -11.52 -32.06 -10.33
N GLU A 271 -11.09 -32.00 -11.57
CA GLU A 271 -11.12 -30.75 -12.37
C GLU A 271 -12.56 -30.20 -12.50
N ARG A 272 -13.51 -31.07 -12.90
CA ARG A 272 -14.94 -30.69 -13.01
C ARG A 272 -15.51 -30.23 -11.67
N LEU A 273 -15.19 -30.91 -10.60
CA LEU A 273 -15.62 -30.59 -9.22
C LEU A 273 -15.06 -29.22 -8.80
N THR A 274 -13.78 -28.95 -9.07
CA THR A 274 -13.12 -27.69 -8.73
C THR A 274 -13.71 -26.52 -9.53
N ASN A 275 -13.91 -26.69 -10.83
CA ASN A 275 -14.55 -25.65 -11.64
C ASN A 275 -16.00 -25.37 -11.22
N LYS A 276 -16.73 -26.40 -10.78
CA LYS A 276 -18.06 -26.22 -10.18
C LYS A 276 -17.96 -25.39 -8.91
N TRP A 277 -17.05 -25.73 -7.99
CA TRP A 277 -16.85 -25.02 -6.73
C TRP A 277 -16.44 -23.56 -6.96
N ILE A 278 -15.53 -23.27 -7.92
CA ILE A 278 -15.13 -21.90 -8.29
C ILE A 278 -16.35 -21.10 -8.74
N ARG A 279 -17.17 -21.65 -9.65
CA ARG A 279 -18.37 -20.93 -10.14
C ARG A 279 -19.42 -20.68 -9.08
N GLU A 280 -19.64 -21.63 -8.17
CA GLU A 280 -20.63 -21.51 -7.11
C GLU A 280 -20.23 -20.49 -6.05
N ASN A 281 -18.94 -20.33 -5.75
CA ASN A 281 -18.46 -19.46 -4.69
C ASN A 281 -17.97 -18.08 -5.20
N PHE A 282 -17.46 -18.00 -6.43
CA PHE A 282 -16.76 -16.80 -6.94
C PHE A 282 -17.28 -16.32 -8.30
N GLY A 283 -18.15 -17.08 -8.97
CA GLY A 283 -18.54 -16.81 -10.36
C GLY A 283 -19.20 -15.45 -10.60
N VAL A 284 -19.71 -14.79 -9.57
CA VAL A 284 -20.24 -13.42 -9.66
C VAL A 284 -19.11 -12.39 -9.60
N ALA A 285 -18.20 -12.55 -8.66
CA ALA A 285 -17.13 -11.58 -8.39
C ALA A 285 -15.89 -11.80 -9.27
N ASP A 286 -15.68 -13.05 -9.74
CA ASP A 286 -14.51 -13.45 -10.53
C ASP A 286 -14.90 -14.48 -11.61
N PRO A 287 -15.69 -14.07 -12.62
CA PRO A 287 -16.30 -14.98 -13.60
C PRO A 287 -15.29 -15.67 -14.52
N GLY A 288 -14.08 -15.12 -14.65
CA GLY A 288 -13.02 -15.64 -15.51
C GLY A 288 -12.21 -16.77 -14.89
N MET A 289 -12.22 -16.89 -13.55
CA MET A 289 -11.39 -17.90 -12.87
C MET A 289 -11.82 -19.31 -13.21
N CYS A 290 -10.88 -20.12 -13.65
CA CYS A 290 -11.08 -21.55 -13.92
C CYS A 290 -9.79 -22.35 -13.70
N CYS A 291 -9.92 -23.67 -13.58
CA CYS A 291 -8.77 -24.57 -13.66
C CYS A 291 -8.88 -25.47 -14.89
N GLY A 292 -7.73 -25.78 -15.49
CA GLY A 292 -7.59 -26.77 -16.56
C GLY A 292 -6.46 -27.73 -16.25
N VAL A 293 -6.68 -29.03 -16.48
CA VAL A 293 -5.65 -30.05 -16.31
C VAL A 293 -5.19 -30.53 -17.68
N SER A 294 -3.88 -30.68 -17.85
CA SER A 294 -3.28 -31.20 -19.08
C SER A 294 -2.15 -32.20 -18.75
N PRO A 295 -1.93 -33.23 -19.56
CA PRO A 295 -0.72 -34.04 -19.47
C PRO A 295 0.53 -33.16 -19.60
N CYS A 296 1.60 -33.51 -18.88
CA CYS A 296 2.88 -32.82 -18.96
C CYS A 296 4.05 -33.79 -18.96
N GLU A 297 5.27 -33.27 -19.12
CA GLU A 297 6.49 -34.08 -19.10
C GLU A 297 6.76 -34.68 -17.75
N VAL A 298 7.36 -35.86 -17.76
CA VAL A 298 7.81 -36.58 -16.57
C VAL A 298 8.88 -35.76 -15.84
N GLN A 299 8.74 -35.65 -14.52
CA GLN A 299 9.73 -35.01 -13.66
C GLN A 299 10.59 -36.04 -12.95
N GLU A 300 11.82 -35.66 -12.62
CA GLU A 300 12.77 -36.61 -11.97
C GLU A 300 12.53 -36.73 -10.46
N MET A 301 12.05 -35.69 -9.81
CA MET A 301 11.90 -35.56 -8.37
C MET A 301 10.50 -35.10 -7.98
N VAL A 302 10.01 -35.58 -6.84
CA VAL A 302 8.75 -35.15 -6.23
C VAL A 302 8.94 -34.86 -4.76
N ALA A 303 8.11 -33.98 -4.22
CA ALA A 303 8.07 -33.69 -2.79
C ALA A 303 7.61 -34.93 -2.01
N ASN A 304 8.20 -35.14 -0.84
CA ASN A 304 7.77 -36.15 0.11
C ASN A 304 6.28 -35.93 0.48
N ALA A 305 5.50 -37.04 0.54
CA ALA A 305 4.06 -36.98 0.78
C ALA A 305 3.68 -36.32 2.12
N ASP A 306 4.50 -36.52 3.17
CA ASP A 306 4.24 -35.95 4.49
C ASP A 306 4.42 -34.39 4.46
N SER A 307 5.48 -33.93 3.78
CA SER A 307 5.71 -32.47 3.59
C SER A 307 4.58 -31.82 2.79
N LEU A 308 4.10 -32.50 1.75
CA LEU A 308 2.97 -32.04 0.95
C LEU A 308 1.67 -32.00 1.75
N ALA A 309 1.39 -33.03 2.53
CA ALA A 309 0.22 -33.11 3.40
C ALA A 309 0.24 -31.97 4.45
N ALA A 310 1.41 -31.69 5.03
CA ALA A 310 1.64 -30.62 5.96
C ALA A 310 1.37 -29.26 5.30
N LEU A 311 1.93 -28.99 4.11
CA LEU A 311 1.67 -27.76 3.35
C LEU A 311 0.18 -27.54 3.10
N ILE A 312 -0.51 -28.54 2.54
CA ILE A 312 -1.95 -28.44 2.23
C ILE A 312 -2.74 -28.12 3.49
N SER A 313 -2.42 -28.80 4.62
CA SER A 313 -3.05 -28.56 5.91
C SER A 313 -2.83 -27.11 6.41
N CYS A 314 -1.61 -26.57 6.28
CA CYS A 314 -1.31 -25.20 6.65
C CYS A 314 -2.09 -24.22 5.77
N LEU A 315 -2.07 -24.39 4.44
CA LEU A 315 -2.77 -23.50 3.51
C LEU A 315 -4.30 -23.55 3.68
N GLU A 316 -4.87 -24.63 4.16
CA GLU A 316 -6.30 -24.71 4.55
C GLU A 316 -6.59 -23.89 5.79
N GLN A 317 -5.75 -23.99 6.83
CA GLN A 317 -5.96 -23.35 8.13
C GLN A 317 -5.65 -21.85 8.11
N VAL A 318 -4.70 -21.41 7.28
CA VAL A 318 -4.36 -19.99 7.15
C VAL A 318 -5.55 -19.26 6.53
N PRO A 319 -6.10 -18.24 7.19
CA PRO A 319 -7.24 -17.49 6.65
C PRO A 319 -6.84 -16.72 5.39
N GLN A 320 -7.81 -16.51 4.50
CA GLN A 320 -7.68 -15.76 3.26
C GLN A 320 -8.85 -14.80 3.11
N GLY A 321 -8.59 -13.55 2.78
CA GLY A 321 -9.64 -12.55 2.56
C GLY A 321 -9.96 -11.75 3.81
N VAL A 322 -11.17 -11.20 3.86
CA VAL A 322 -11.67 -10.40 4.99
C VAL A 322 -11.96 -11.29 6.18
N LEU A 323 -11.43 -10.92 7.34
CA LEU A 323 -11.70 -11.60 8.61
C LEU A 323 -12.65 -10.79 9.49
N LYS A 324 -12.55 -9.45 9.43
CA LYS A 324 -13.39 -8.56 10.22
C LYS A 324 -13.66 -7.28 9.44
N MET A 325 -14.92 -6.83 9.47
CA MET A 325 -15.32 -5.51 8.98
C MET A 325 -15.31 -4.51 10.13
N SER A 326 -15.07 -3.24 9.83
CA SER A 326 -15.11 -2.17 10.84
C SER A 326 -16.51 -2.00 11.40
N GLU A 327 -16.62 -1.85 12.73
CA GLU A 327 -17.87 -1.54 13.42
C GLU A 327 -18.19 -0.03 13.40
N THR A 328 -17.19 0.80 13.15
CA THR A 328 -17.29 2.27 13.22
C THR A 328 -17.34 2.92 11.84
N MET A 329 -16.82 2.26 10.81
CA MET A 329 -16.76 2.77 9.44
C MET A 329 -17.49 1.81 8.49
N ALA A 330 -18.57 2.27 7.87
CA ALA A 330 -19.36 1.46 6.94
C ALA A 330 -18.47 0.99 5.76
N ASP A 331 -18.73 -0.23 5.30
CA ASP A 331 -18.08 -0.86 4.15
C ASP A 331 -16.53 -0.96 4.22
N THR A 332 -15.94 -0.68 5.38
CA THR A 332 -14.49 -0.69 5.59
C THR A 332 -14.05 -2.03 6.18
N VAL A 333 -13.04 -2.66 5.56
CA VAL A 333 -12.39 -3.85 6.11
C VAL A 333 -11.54 -3.45 7.30
N GLU A 334 -11.74 -4.07 8.46
CA GLU A 334 -10.88 -3.85 9.62
C GLU A 334 -9.64 -4.75 9.57
N THR A 335 -9.85 -6.07 9.42
CA THR A 335 -8.76 -7.05 9.45
C THR A 335 -8.88 -8.02 8.28
N SER A 336 -7.77 -8.28 7.61
CA SER A 336 -7.68 -9.23 6.51
C SER A 336 -6.34 -9.98 6.52
N ASN A 337 -6.30 -11.08 5.78
CA ASN A 337 -5.04 -11.75 5.42
C ASN A 337 -5.08 -12.19 3.96
N ASN A 338 -3.92 -12.15 3.31
CA ASN A 338 -3.73 -12.63 1.95
C ASN A 338 -2.54 -13.58 1.86
N ILE A 339 -2.74 -14.76 1.27
CA ILE A 339 -1.65 -15.64 0.85
C ILE A 339 -1.27 -15.18 -0.56
N GLY A 340 -0.14 -14.50 -0.69
CA GLY A 340 0.28 -13.87 -1.95
C GLY A 340 0.96 -14.86 -2.89
N ARG A 341 1.94 -15.61 -2.39
CA ARG A 341 2.76 -16.54 -3.19
C ARG A 341 2.97 -17.86 -2.48
N VAL A 342 2.97 -18.95 -3.26
CA VAL A 342 3.41 -20.28 -2.82
C VAL A 342 4.29 -20.86 -3.92
N MET A 343 5.54 -21.19 -3.60
CA MET A 343 6.52 -21.63 -4.61
C MET A 343 7.40 -22.75 -4.09
N THR A 344 7.65 -23.74 -4.93
CA THR A 344 8.73 -24.73 -4.70
C THR A 344 10.07 -24.04 -4.94
N GLU A 345 10.94 -24.06 -3.95
CA GLU A 345 12.33 -23.62 -3.99
C GLU A 345 13.25 -24.79 -3.65
N ASP A 346 14.58 -24.61 -3.78
CA ASP A 346 15.54 -25.66 -3.43
C ASP A 346 15.45 -26.04 -1.94
N GLY A 347 14.97 -27.25 -1.67
CA GLY A 347 14.85 -27.81 -0.33
C GLY A 347 13.71 -27.28 0.54
N CYS A 348 12.85 -26.39 -0.01
CA CYS A 348 11.68 -25.88 0.74
C CYS A 348 10.52 -25.50 -0.17
N ILE A 349 9.35 -25.29 0.45
CA ILE A 349 8.26 -24.54 -0.15
C ILE A 349 8.16 -23.19 0.55
N PHE A 350 8.29 -22.15 -0.24
CA PHE A 350 8.11 -20.76 0.18
C PHE A 350 6.63 -20.38 0.15
N VAL A 351 6.19 -19.68 1.21
CA VAL A 351 4.85 -19.08 1.29
C VAL A 351 4.99 -17.64 1.78
N SER A 352 4.30 -16.70 1.15
CA SER A 352 4.15 -15.35 1.68
C SER A 352 2.73 -15.10 2.16
N THR A 353 2.61 -14.46 3.34
CA THR A 353 1.33 -13.98 3.88
C THR A 353 1.40 -12.51 4.20
N HIS A 354 0.33 -11.78 3.92
CA HIS A 354 0.23 -10.34 4.13
C HIS A 354 -1.02 -10.04 4.98
N THR A 355 -0.81 -9.85 6.27
CA THR A 355 -1.84 -9.49 7.25
C THR A 355 -2.00 -7.98 7.29
N ARG A 356 -3.25 -7.49 7.36
CA ARG A 356 -3.58 -6.08 7.51
C ARG A 356 -4.64 -5.89 8.57
N SER A 357 -4.51 -4.83 9.37
CA SER A 357 -5.55 -4.43 10.33
C SER A 357 -5.44 -2.94 10.68
N PHE A 358 -6.57 -2.32 11.03
CA PHE A 358 -6.59 -1.00 11.67
C PHE A 358 -6.22 -1.07 13.17
N ILE A 359 -6.10 -2.27 13.72
CA ILE A 359 -5.77 -2.53 15.12
C ILE A 359 -4.47 -3.33 15.17
N ASP A 360 -3.38 -2.71 15.60
CA ASP A 360 -2.05 -3.34 15.66
C ASP A 360 -2.04 -4.63 16.49
N GLN A 361 -2.77 -4.66 17.59
CA GLN A 361 -2.86 -5.85 18.44
C GLN A 361 -3.53 -7.03 17.72
N ASP A 362 -4.57 -6.78 16.92
CA ASP A 362 -5.25 -7.80 16.12
C ASP A 362 -4.36 -8.28 14.96
N MET A 363 -3.64 -7.35 14.32
CA MET A 363 -2.63 -7.66 13.29
C MET A 363 -1.55 -8.58 13.84
N ASP A 364 -0.98 -8.22 14.99
CA ASP A 364 0.06 -9.01 15.66
C ASP A 364 -0.43 -10.39 16.10
N ALA A 365 -1.63 -10.45 16.67
CA ALA A 365 -2.23 -11.72 17.10
C ALA A 365 -2.47 -12.65 15.91
N LEU A 366 -2.98 -12.12 14.81
CA LEU A 366 -3.22 -12.87 13.59
C LEU A 366 -1.92 -13.34 12.94
N SER A 367 -0.93 -12.45 12.82
CA SER A 367 0.39 -12.78 12.25
C SER A 367 1.10 -13.87 13.07
N ARG A 368 1.06 -13.79 14.39
CA ARG A 368 1.58 -14.86 15.28
C ARG A 368 0.84 -16.17 15.07
N ARG A 369 -0.50 -16.15 15.03
CA ARG A 369 -1.29 -17.36 14.77
C ARG A 369 -0.94 -18.01 13.43
N ILE A 370 -0.72 -17.22 12.37
CA ILE A 370 -0.31 -17.70 11.06
C ILE A 370 1.08 -18.35 11.15
N ALA A 371 2.03 -17.71 11.81
CA ALA A 371 3.36 -18.25 12.03
C ALA A 371 3.32 -19.58 12.81
N ASP A 372 2.46 -19.70 13.84
CA ASP A 372 2.27 -20.94 14.62
C ASP A 372 1.69 -22.07 13.75
N ILE A 373 0.74 -21.78 12.85
CA ILE A 373 0.23 -22.75 11.89
C ILE A 373 1.38 -23.29 11.04
N PHE A 374 2.22 -22.43 10.49
CA PHE A 374 3.37 -22.87 9.68
C PHE A 374 4.46 -23.56 10.52
N ALA A 375 4.68 -23.12 11.76
CA ALA A 375 5.61 -23.78 12.67
C ALA A 375 5.19 -25.23 12.98
N SER A 376 3.88 -25.54 13.02
CA SER A 376 3.38 -26.91 13.20
C SER A 376 3.82 -27.87 12.09
N CYS A 377 4.19 -27.33 10.93
CA CYS A 377 4.74 -28.05 9.77
C CYS A 377 6.27 -27.98 9.69
N GLY A 378 6.95 -27.50 10.73
CA GLY A 378 8.41 -27.35 10.75
C GLY A 378 8.92 -26.15 9.95
N ALA A 379 8.04 -25.24 9.52
CA ALA A 379 8.45 -24.06 8.78
C ALA A 379 9.23 -23.06 9.67
N LYS A 380 10.15 -22.34 9.03
CA LYS A 380 10.75 -21.11 9.58
C LYS A 380 9.99 -19.92 9.03
N SER A 381 9.49 -19.09 9.95
CA SER A 381 8.78 -17.84 9.63
C SER A 381 9.65 -16.64 9.92
N GLU A 382 9.61 -15.64 9.05
CA GLU A 382 10.33 -14.37 9.14
C GLU A 382 9.36 -13.23 8.85
N THR A 383 9.31 -12.23 9.72
CA THR A 383 8.63 -10.96 9.42
C THR A 383 9.56 -10.08 8.62
N VAL A 384 9.20 -9.77 7.40
CA VAL A 384 10.03 -9.01 6.44
C VAL A 384 9.67 -7.53 6.45
N MET A 385 8.39 -7.22 6.76
CA MET A 385 7.90 -5.87 6.88
C MET A 385 6.80 -5.83 7.94
N SER A 386 6.85 -4.80 8.77
CA SER A 386 5.77 -4.45 9.69
C SER A 386 5.60 -2.93 9.67
N ALA A 387 4.37 -2.48 9.46
CA ALA A 387 4.02 -1.08 9.50
C ALA A 387 2.81 -0.89 10.42
N PRO A 388 2.83 0.12 11.30
CA PRO A 388 1.76 0.37 12.25
C PRO A 388 0.50 0.91 11.56
N ALA A 389 -0.65 0.70 12.21
CA ALA A 389 -1.92 1.25 11.79
C ALA A 389 -2.03 2.73 12.19
N TRP A 390 -2.86 3.44 11.45
CA TRP A 390 -3.31 4.78 11.79
C TRP A 390 -4.82 4.84 11.77
N GLN A 391 -5.42 5.37 12.83
CA GLN A 391 -6.87 5.61 12.88
C GLN A 391 -7.15 6.81 13.77
N GLU A 392 -7.77 7.84 13.19
CA GLU A 392 -8.23 9.02 13.90
C GLU A 392 -9.66 8.85 14.42
N ASP A 393 -9.93 9.51 15.53
CA ASP A 393 -11.33 9.73 15.94
C ASP A 393 -12.01 10.69 14.97
N GLN A 394 -12.93 10.18 14.15
CA GLN A 394 -13.68 10.96 13.16
C GLN A 394 -14.48 12.12 13.76
N HIS A 395 -14.72 12.11 15.08
CA HIS A 395 -15.37 13.19 15.82
C HIS A 395 -14.39 14.16 16.46
N SER A 396 -13.08 14.00 16.24
CA SER A 396 -12.07 14.93 16.77
C SER A 396 -12.33 16.35 16.28
N ALA A 397 -12.09 17.34 17.16
CA ALA A 397 -12.26 18.76 16.80
C ALA A 397 -11.42 19.15 15.58
N PHE A 398 -10.24 18.56 15.41
CA PHE A 398 -9.34 18.82 14.29
C PHE A 398 -9.94 18.35 12.95
N LEU A 399 -10.47 17.12 12.89
CA LEU A 399 -11.12 16.62 11.67
C LEU A 399 -12.42 17.36 11.35
N GLN A 400 -13.21 17.71 12.38
CA GLN A 400 -14.41 18.51 12.17
C GLN A 400 -14.06 19.91 11.64
N LEU A 401 -13.04 20.56 12.21
CA LEU A 401 -12.53 21.84 11.71
C LEU A 401 -12.07 21.75 10.24
N THR A 402 -11.34 20.68 9.89
CA THR A 402 -10.91 20.42 8.51
C THR A 402 -12.11 20.30 7.59
N SER A 403 -13.12 19.49 7.96
CA SER A 403 -14.37 19.34 7.20
C SER A 403 -15.16 20.64 7.08
N ASP A 404 -15.19 21.48 8.14
CA ASP A 404 -15.84 22.79 8.10
C ASP A 404 -15.14 23.75 7.13
N CYS A 405 -13.80 23.67 6.99
CA CYS A 405 -13.07 24.46 6.00
C CYS A 405 -13.50 24.11 4.57
N PHE A 406 -13.69 22.82 4.25
CA PHE A 406 -14.25 22.43 2.94
C PHE A 406 -15.63 23.01 2.71
N LEU A 407 -16.52 22.93 3.71
CA LEU A 407 -17.87 23.46 3.59
C LEU A 407 -17.86 24.96 3.34
N ASP A 408 -17.07 25.71 4.10
CA ASP A 408 -17.06 27.17 4.03
C ASP A 408 -16.36 27.70 2.77
N VAL A 409 -15.35 27.00 2.26
CA VAL A 409 -14.60 27.40 1.07
C VAL A 409 -15.25 26.88 -0.21
N LEU A 410 -15.70 25.62 -0.22
CA LEU A 410 -16.15 24.93 -1.43
C LEU A 410 -17.67 24.68 -1.47
N GLY A 411 -18.37 24.86 -0.34
CA GLY A 411 -19.81 24.70 -0.24
C GLY A 411 -20.29 23.25 -0.02
N TRP A 412 -19.37 22.30 0.23
CA TRP A 412 -19.71 20.89 0.48
C TRP A 412 -18.77 20.29 1.52
N ARG A 413 -19.16 19.16 2.13
CA ARG A 413 -18.35 18.42 3.09
C ARG A 413 -17.70 17.20 2.45
N PRO A 414 -16.41 16.95 2.68
CA PRO A 414 -15.75 15.76 2.20
C PRO A 414 -16.20 14.52 3.00
N ARG A 415 -16.09 13.37 2.38
CA ARG A 415 -16.29 12.09 3.06
C ARG A 415 -15.06 11.77 3.90
N MET A 416 -15.25 11.29 5.13
CA MET A 416 -14.16 10.73 5.92
C MET A 416 -13.97 9.27 5.53
N VAL A 417 -12.77 8.89 5.14
CA VAL A 417 -12.43 7.55 4.66
C VAL A 417 -11.21 6.99 5.38
N ALA A 418 -11.10 5.68 5.40
CA ALA A 418 -9.91 4.99 5.86
C ALA A 418 -9.49 3.94 4.82
N MET A 419 -8.20 3.82 4.61
CA MET A 419 -7.61 3.00 3.56
C MET A 419 -7.11 1.67 4.12
N HIS A 420 -7.52 0.55 3.51
CA HIS A 420 -7.06 -0.77 3.96
C HIS A 420 -5.68 -1.15 3.38
N PHE A 421 -4.78 -0.16 3.33
CA PHE A 421 -3.37 -0.32 2.99
C PHE A 421 -2.53 0.63 3.83
N VAL A 422 -1.21 0.42 3.84
CA VAL A 422 -0.28 1.20 4.66
C VAL A 422 -0.13 2.60 4.10
N LEU A 423 -0.09 3.59 4.99
CA LEU A 423 0.37 4.95 4.73
C LEU A 423 1.42 5.32 5.79
N GLU A 424 2.34 6.20 5.45
CA GLU A 424 3.40 6.63 6.37
C GLU A 424 2.88 7.26 7.67
N ALA A 425 1.63 7.77 7.65
CA ALA A 425 0.94 8.32 8.82
C ALA A 425 0.94 7.38 10.03
N GLY A 426 0.94 6.06 9.81
CA GLY A 426 1.05 5.06 10.88
C GLY A 426 2.33 5.22 11.71
N PHE A 427 3.47 5.41 11.07
CA PHE A 427 4.74 5.66 11.74
C PHE A 427 4.76 6.97 12.53
N PHE A 428 4.06 7.99 12.03
CA PHE A 428 3.93 9.26 12.77
C PHE A 428 3.12 9.07 14.05
N VAL A 429 2.04 8.28 14.02
CA VAL A 429 1.26 7.96 15.23
C VAL A 429 2.08 7.16 16.23
N GLU A 430 2.90 6.22 15.76
CA GLU A 430 3.80 5.43 16.61
C GLU A 430 4.88 6.30 17.27
N HIS A 431 5.54 7.18 16.49
CA HIS A 431 6.70 7.95 16.98
C HIS A 431 6.34 9.22 17.75
N PHE A 432 5.16 9.80 17.50
CA PHE A 432 4.74 11.09 18.05
C PHE A 432 3.42 10.97 18.81
N PRO A 433 3.41 10.48 20.06
CA PRO A 433 2.20 10.31 20.85
C PRO A 433 1.32 11.56 20.90
N GLY A 434 0.02 11.39 20.71
CA GLY A 434 -0.97 12.46 20.71
C GLY A 434 -1.04 13.27 19.40
N ILE A 435 -0.37 12.81 18.35
CA ILE A 435 -0.49 13.39 17.01
C ILE A 435 -1.90 13.14 16.45
N GLN A 436 -2.44 14.12 15.74
CA GLN A 436 -3.69 14.03 15.00
C GLN A 436 -3.39 14.33 13.53
N ILE A 437 -3.89 13.52 12.60
CA ILE A 437 -3.57 13.63 11.18
C ILE A 437 -4.85 13.72 10.35
N ALA A 438 -4.91 14.70 9.45
CA ALA A 438 -5.92 14.81 8.41
C ALA A 438 -5.20 14.79 7.05
N SER A 439 -5.49 13.80 6.20
CA SER A 439 -4.91 13.76 4.86
C SER A 439 -5.91 14.29 3.85
N ILE A 440 -5.48 15.29 3.07
CA ILE A 440 -6.24 15.97 2.02
C ILE A 440 -5.36 16.15 0.78
N GLY A 441 -5.95 16.25 -0.39
CA GLY A 441 -5.19 16.49 -1.61
C GLY A 441 -6.06 16.72 -2.84
N PRO A 442 -5.46 17.11 -3.97
CA PRO A 442 -6.17 17.29 -5.23
C PRO A 442 -6.53 15.93 -5.86
N ARG A 443 -7.34 15.96 -6.91
CA ARG A 443 -7.64 14.75 -7.68
C ARG A 443 -6.45 14.36 -8.53
N ILE A 444 -5.80 13.26 -8.16
CA ILE A 444 -4.77 12.58 -8.94
C ILE A 444 -5.39 11.28 -9.48
N VAL A 445 -5.14 10.96 -10.72
CA VAL A 445 -5.71 9.79 -11.40
C VAL A 445 -4.58 9.01 -12.04
N GLU A 446 -4.65 7.69 -11.89
CA GLU A 446 -3.64 6.75 -12.39
C GLU A 446 -2.21 7.07 -11.91
N PRO A 447 -2.01 7.33 -10.59
CA PRO A 447 -0.66 7.50 -10.04
C PRO A 447 0.20 6.28 -10.37
N HIS A 448 1.52 6.39 -10.23
CA HIS A 448 2.47 5.31 -10.49
C HIS A 448 2.41 4.73 -11.92
N SER A 449 1.95 5.55 -12.88
CA SER A 449 1.86 5.13 -14.28
C SER A 449 2.24 6.27 -15.23
N THR A 450 2.46 5.93 -16.49
CA THR A 450 2.67 6.95 -17.57
C THR A 450 1.39 7.71 -17.95
N SER A 451 0.26 7.36 -17.35
CA SER A 451 -1.03 8.02 -17.51
C SER A 451 -1.41 8.91 -16.33
N GLU A 452 -0.50 9.04 -15.35
CA GLU A 452 -0.67 9.91 -14.18
C GLU A 452 -1.02 11.33 -14.59
N ARG A 453 -2.07 11.88 -13.95
CA ARG A 453 -2.54 13.23 -14.19
C ARG A 453 -3.20 13.83 -12.96
N VAL A 454 -3.08 15.13 -12.79
CA VAL A 454 -3.74 15.89 -11.72
C VAL A 454 -4.68 16.93 -12.29
N GLU A 455 -5.88 17.05 -11.73
CA GLU A 455 -6.90 18.03 -12.15
C GLU A 455 -6.59 19.40 -11.56
N LEU A 456 -6.36 20.41 -12.44
CA LEU A 456 -5.88 21.74 -12.04
C LEU A 456 -6.85 22.50 -11.14
N SER A 457 -8.17 22.38 -11.37
CA SER A 457 -9.19 23.07 -10.56
C SER A 457 -9.16 22.58 -9.11
N THR A 458 -8.90 21.28 -8.89
CA THR A 458 -8.84 20.71 -7.54
C THR A 458 -7.59 21.15 -6.77
N ILE A 459 -6.49 21.48 -7.47
CA ILE A 459 -5.31 22.08 -6.84
C ILE A 459 -5.65 23.45 -6.24
N GLU A 460 -6.39 24.28 -6.97
CA GLU A 460 -6.82 25.59 -6.49
C GLU A 460 -7.76 25.48 -5.28
N ASP A 461 -8.70 24.56 -5.35
CA ASP A 461 -9.66 24.32 -4.27
C ASP A 461 -8.96 23.86 -2.99
N ILE A 462 -8.09 22.85 -3.06
CA ILE A 462 -7.33 22.36 -1.91
C ILE A 462 -6.38 23.43 -1.36
N TRP A 463 -5.78 24.25 -2.22
CA TRP A 463 -4.98 25.39 -1.80
C TRP A 463 -5.78 26.36 -0.94
N HIS A 464 -7.00 26.70 -1.35
CA HIS A 464 -7.87 27.58 -0.59
C HIS A 464 -8.32 26.96 0.73
N VAL A 465 -8.64 25.67 0.74
CA VAL A 465 -8.97 24.94 1.96
C VAL A 465 -7.78 24.92 2.92
N LEU A 466 -6.57 24.63 2.43
CA LEU A 466 -5.34 24.63 3.23
C LEU A 466 -5.11 26.00 3.89
N ILE A 467 -5.22 27.10 3.12
CA ILE A 467 -5.03 28.47 3.67
C ILE A 467 -6.06 28.79 4.75
N GLU A 468 -7.33 28.44 4.54
CA GLU A 468 -8.38 28.66 5.54
C GLU A 468 -8.16 27.80 6.79
N LEU A 469 -7.73 26.56 6.64
CA LEU A 469 -7.42 25.68 7.76
C LEU A 469 -6.23 26.21 8.57
N LEU A 470 -5.15 26.66 7.92
CA LEU A 470 -4.02 27.29 8.59
C LEU A 470 -4.42 28.55 9.35
N ARG A 471 -5.29 29.38 8.78
CA ARG A 471 -5.81 30.59 9.41
C ARG A 471 -6.62 30.29 10.68
N ARG A 472 -7.48 29.26 10.64
CA ARG A 472 -8.29 28.87 11.80
C ARG A 472 -7.45 28.24 12.91
N LEU A 473 -6.49 27.41 12.55
CA LEU A 473 -5.57 26.81 13.51
C LEU A 473 -4.58 27.82 14.14
N ALA A 474 -4.41 29.00 13.55
CA ALA A 474 -3.60 30.05 14.12
C ALA A 474 -4.27 30.79 15.30
N VAL A 475 -5.60 30.69 15.44
CA VAL A 475 -6.32 31.31 16.55
C VAL A 475 -6.19 30.41 17.78
N PRO A 476 -5.63 30.92 18.93
CA PRO A 476 -5.58 30.13 20.17
C PRO A 476 -7.01 29.75 20.60
N GLU A 477 -7.17 28.50 21.06
CA GLU A 477 -8.42 28.02 21.66
C GLU A 477 -8.78 28.79 22.94
#